data_d4adda32e492de779729a77f4de9a093
#
_entry.id   d4adda32e492de779729a77f4de9a093
#
_cell.length_a   1.000
_cell.length_b   1.000
_cell.length_c   1.000
_cell.angle_alpha   90.00
_cell.angle_beta   90.00
_cell.angle_gamma   90.00
#
_symmetry.space_group_name_H-M   'P 1'
#
loop_
_entity.id
_entity.type
_entity.pdbx_description
1 polymer ?
#
loop_
_entity_poly.entity_id
_entity_poly.type
_entity_poly.pdbx_seq_one_letter_code
_entity_poly.pdbx_strand_id
1 'polypeptide(L)'
;ALLWENHTSEPYPIGSWRGIHRPEALDPTIFSHFSSQQLNNPNYTGNIIREDSIFRWLFAHDLYKNRRCLLPAQLVFLAYKTLSGEPIIRQTTTNGAAAGWSWGMAVYRGICEAIERDSLMIHWLNILSPPYFDPTSFTKPSIKILLALYDKYRIDVTILDITTDIGIPTALALVRNIGPGQATVFFSTATDLDMET
;
A
#
# COMPACT_ATOMS: atom_id res chain seq x y z
N ALA A 1 -7.36 1.81 15.57
CA ALA A 1 -7.67 0.62 14.76
C ALA A 1 -8.38 1.06 13.49
N LEU A 2 -7.98 0.50 12.35
CA LEU A 2 -8.55 0.83 11.04
C LEU A 2 -9.86 0.07 10.73
N LEU A 3 -10.37 -0.72 11.68
CA LEU A 3 -11.63 -1.42 11.51
C LEU A 3 -12.80 -0.46 11.65
N TRP A 4 -13.70 -0.44 10.66
CA TRP A 4 -14.87 0.42 10.65
C TRP A 4 -15.76 0.25 11.89
N GLU A 5 -15.91 -0.97 12.37
CA GLU A 5 -16.76 -1.29 13.53
C GLU A 5 -16.38 -0.52 14.80
N ASN A 6 -15.12 -0.12 14.93
CA ASN A 6 -14.64 0.68 16.08
C ASN A 6 -14.94 2.18 15.94
N HIS A 7 -15.47 2.62 14.79
CA HIS A 7 -15.68 4.02 14.45
C HIS A 7 -17.13 4.36 14.10
N THR A 8 -18.06 3.44 14.27
CA THR A 8 -19.47 3.63 13.87
C THR A 8 -20.20 4.73 14.64
N SER A 9 -19.69 5.14 15.80
CA SER A 9 -20.26 6.22 16.62
C SER A 9 -19.78 7.63 16.25
N GLU A 10 -18.76 7.74 15.38
CA GLU A 10 -18.21 9.04 14.98
C GLU A 10 -19.11 9.77 13.99
N PRO A 11 -19.34 11.08 14.17
CA PRO A 11 -20.20 11.87 13.31
C PRO A 11 -19.47 12.27 12.00
N TYR A 12 -19.29 11.30 11.12
CA TYR A 12 -18.64 11.54 9.82
C TYR A 12 -19.61 12.25 8.84
N PRO A 13 -19.18 13.31 8.15
CA PRO A 13 -19.99 13.99 7.14
C PRO A 13 -20.42 13.02 6.02
N ILE A 14 -21.66 13.17 5.55
CA ILE A 14 -22.18 12.42 4.41
C ILE A 14 -22.61 13.42 3.34
N GLY A 15 -22.21 13.19 2.09
CA GLY A 15 -22.58 14.02 0.96
C GLY A 15 -21.78 13.70 -0.28
N SER A 16 -22.13 14.34 -1.39
CA SER A 16 -21.36 14.28 -2.61
C SER A 16 -20.13 15.18 -2.54
N TRP A 17 -19.10 14.88 -3.35
CA TRP A 17 -17.95 15.76 -3.46
C TRP A 17 -18.35 17.18 -3.86
N ARG A 18 -19.26 17.31 -4.83
CA ARG A 18 -19.81 18.60 -5.23
C ARG A 18 -20.55 19.32 -4.09
N GLY A 19 -21.30 18.60 -3.27
CA GLY A 19 -22.08 19.18 -2.16
C GLY A 19 -21.23 19.54 -0.93
N ILE A 20 -20.20 18.73 -0.66
CA ILE A 20 -19.23 18.97 0.43
C ILE A 20 -18.18 20.01 0.03
N HIS A 21 -18.13 20.39 -1.25
CA HIS A 21 -17.06 21.12 -1.93
C HIS A 21 -16.36 22.18 -1.04
N ARG A 22 -15.64 21.67 -0.08
CA ARG A 22 -14.63 22.41 0.66
C ARG A 22 -13.33 22.22 -0.10
N PRO A 23 -12.47 23.23 -0.21
CA PRO A 23 -11.16 23.11 -0.86
C PRO A 23 -10.28 22.01 -0.30
N GLU A 24 -10.71 21.40 0.81
CA GLU A 24 -10.02 20.33 1.53
C GLU A 24 -10.49 18.92 1.14
N ALA A 25 -11.61 18.76 0.47
CA ALA A 25 -12.10 17.42 0.09
C ALA A 25 -11.37 16.91 -1.16
N LEU A 26 -10.75 15.73 -1.04
CA LEU A 26 -10.14 15.08 -2.18
C LEU A 26 -11.19 14.55 -3.14
N ASP A 27 -10.97 14.82 -4.43
CA ASP A 27 -11.84 14.33 -5.48
C ASP A 27 -11.81 12.79 -5.51
N PRO A 28 -12.94 12.10 -5.27
CA PRO A 28 -12.96 10.65 -5.25
C PRO A 28 -12.71 10.02 -6.62
N THR A 29 -12.88 10.76 -7.71
CA THR A 29 -12.66 10.27 -9.07
C THR A 29 -11.17 9.97 -9.34
N ILE A 30 -10.24 10.62 -8.62
CA ILE A 30 -8.81 10.38 -8.77
C ILE A 30 -8.36 8.97 -8.32
N PHE A 31 -9.19 8.28 -7.54
CA PHE A 31 -8.87 6.94 -7.03
C PHE A 31 -9.44 5.80 -7.88
N SER A 32 -10.17 6.13 -8.95
CA SER A 32 -10.84 5.16 -9.81
C SER A 32 -10.58 5.50 -11.28
N HIS A 33 -9.44 5.01 -11.78
CA HIS A 33 -9.04 5.23 -13.17
C HIS A 33 -9.33 3.99 -14.01
N PHE A 34 -10.52 3.99 -14.63
CA PHE A 34 -10.84 3.02 -15.66
C PHE A 34 -10.73 3.68 -17.03
N SER A 35 -10.12 2.98 -17.98
CA SER A 35 -10.12 3.45 -19.37
C SER A 35 -11.53 3.43 -19.95
N SER A 36 -11.76 4.26 -20.97
CA SER A 36 -13.06 4.25 -21.70
C SER A 36 -13.40 2.85 -22.22
N GLN A 37 -12.41 2.05 -22.60
CA GLN A 37 -12.60 0.68 -23.06
C GLN A 37 -13.09 -0.23 -21.92
N GLN A 38 -12.56 -0.07 -20.71
CA GLN A 38 -13.00 -0.82 -19.53
C GLN A 38 -14.43 -0.44 -19.13
N LEU A 39 -14.74 0.86 -19.11
CA LEU A 39 -16.08 1.37 -18.77
C LEU A 39 -17.15 0.94 -19.78
N ASN A 40 -16.79 0.81 -21.06
CA ASN A 40 -17.69 0.38 -22.13
C ASN A 40 -17.78 -1.16 -22.26
N ASN A 41 -17.06 -1.92 -21.44
CA ASN A 41 -17.16 -3.37 -21.44
C ASN A 41 -18.53 -3.80 -20.91
N PRO A 42 -19.35 -4.56 -21.67
CA PRO A 42 -20.68 -5.00 -21.24
C PRO A 42 -20.65 -5.87 -19.97
N ASN A 43 -19.50 -6.46 -19.65
CA ASN A 43 -19.30 -7.25 -18.44
C ASN A 43 -18.84 -6.38 -17.24
N TYR A 44 -18.66 -5.07 -17.42
CA TYR A 44 -18.29 -4.19 -16.32
C TYR A 44 -19.49 -3.95 -15.42
N THR A 45 -19.42 -4.48 -14.21
CA THR A 45 -20.48 -4.37 -13.19
C THR A 45 -20.16 -3.34 -12.11
N GLY A 46 -19.00 -2.65 -12.23
CA GLY A 46 -18.56 -1.65 -11.25
C GLY A 46 -19.37 -0.35 -11.33
N ASN A 47 -19.43 0.34 -10.21
CA ASN A 47 -20.06 1.64 -10.13
C ASN A 47 -19.16 2.73 -10.71
N ILE A 48 -19.72 3.59 -11.54
CA ILE A 48 -19.03 4.78 -12.03
C ILE A 48 -19.05 5.84 -10.93
N ILE A 49 -17.89 6.30 -10.51
CA ILE A 49 -17.75 7.40 -9.55
C ILE A 49 -17.94 8.72 -10.29
N ARG A 50 -18.79 9.57 -9.72
CA ARG A 50 -19.12 10.90 -10.24
C ARG A 50 -19.00 11.93 -9.13
N GLU A 51 -18.95 13.20 -9.50
CA GLU A 51 -18.91 14.32 -8.56
C GLU A 51 -20.14 14.39 -7.63
N ASP A 52 -21.27 13.86 -8.08
CA ASP A 52 -22.53 13.79 -7.32
C ASP A 52 -22.71 12.48 -6.54
N SER A 53 -21.78 11.53 -6.66
CA SER A 53 -21.78 10.30 -5.87
C SER A 53 -21.69 10.60 -4.39
N ILE A 54 -22.53 9.95 -3.59
CA ILE A 54 -22.60 10.17 -2.14
C ILE A 54 -21.58 9.27 -1.45
N PHE A 55 -20.78 9.86 -0.57
CA PHE A 55 -19.80 9.19 0.26
C PHE A 55 -19.94 9.61 1.72
N ARG A 56 -19.45 8.75 2.60
CA ARG A 56 -19.09 9.14 3.96
C ARG A 56 -17.66 9.64 3.96
N TRP A 57 -17.41 10.77 4.62
CA TRP A 57 -16.11 11.44 4.60
C TRP A 57 -15.43 11.35 5.95
N LEU A 58 -14.13 11.12 5.94
CA LEU A 58 -13.25 11.11 7.10
C LEU A 58 -12.36 12.33 7.09
N PHE A 59 -12.16 12.95 8.25
CA PHE A 59 -11.12 13.95 8.42
C PHE A 59 -9.74 13.30 8.45
N ALA A 60 -8.84 13.79 7.62
CA ALA A 60 -7.45 13.37 7.52
C ALA A 60 -6.52 14.59 7.56
N HIS A 61 -5.23 14.36 7.54
CA HIS A 61 -4.21 15.39 7.47
C HIS A 61 -3.38 15.24 6.19
N ASP A 62 -3.40 16.26 5.34
CA ASP A 62 -2.55 16.37 4.15
C ASP A 62 -1.14 16.75 4.63
N LEU A 63 -0.23 15.79 4.57
CA LEU A 63 1.16 15.99 5.06
C LEU A 63 1.94 16.98 4.21
N TYR A 64 1.66 17.05 2.90
CA TYR A 64 2.37 17.96 1.99
C TYR A 64 1.95 19.41 2.19
N LYS A 65 0.64 19.66 2.30
CA LYS A 65 0.09 21.00 2.49
C LYS A 65 -0.05 21.39 3.96
N ASN A 66 0.26 20.47 4.86
CA ASN A 66 0.15 20.62 6.32
C ASN A 66 -1.23 21.16 6.75
N ARG A 67 -2.31 20.58 6.25
CA ARG A 67 -3.68 21.01 6.52
C ARG A 67 -4.65 19.83 6.65
N ARG A 68 -5.78 20.08 7.27
CA ARG A 68 -6.87 19.08 7.31
C ARG A 68 -7.43 18.88 5.90
N CYS A 69 -7.79 17.64 5.60
CA CYS A 69 -8.49 17.26 4.39
C CYS A 69 -9.60 16.26 4.69
N LEU A 70 -10.45 16.03 3.70
CA LEU A 70 -11.52 15.02 3.76
C LEU A 70 -11.25 13.94 2.73
N LEU A 71 -11.32 12.69 3.16
CA LEU A 71 -11.20 11.50 2.34
C LEU A 71 -12.47 10.66 2.40
N PRO A 72 -12.86 9.96 1.33
CA PRO A 72 -13.88 8.92 1.43
C PRO A 72 -13.49 7.86 2.46
N ALA A 73 -14.36 7.60 3.43
CA ALA A 73 -14.06 6.72 4.57
C ALA A 73 -13.72 5.29 4.13
N GLN A 74 -14.28 4.82 3.03
CA GLN A 74 -13.99 3.51 2.45
C GLN A 74 -12.54 3.33 1.97
N LEU A 75 -11.78 4.42 1.78
CA LEU A 75 -10.35 4.35 1.42
C LEU A 75 -9.44 4.10 2.62
N VAL A 76 -9.97 4.29 3.83
CA VAL A 76 -9.20 4.26 5.07
C VAL A 76 -9.58 3.08 5.98
N PHE A 77 -10.88 2.80 6.12
CA PHE A 77 -11.33 1.78 7.04
C PHE A 77 -11.41 0.40 6.40
N LEU A 78 -10.82 -0.59 7.06
CA LEU A 78 -11.01 -2.00 6.73
C LEU A 78 -12.42 -2.43 7.13
N ALA A 79 -13.00 -3.37 6.37
CA ALA A 79 -14.37 -3.87 6.57
C ALA A 79 -15.44 -2.74 6.63
N TYR A 80 -15.21 -1.67 5.89
CA TYR A 80 -16.13 -0.53 5.82
C TYR A 80 -17.52 -0.97 5.31
N LYS A 81 -18.56 -0.53 6.01
CA LYS A 81 -19.95 -0.73 5.57
C LYS A 81 -20.39 0.48 4.75
N THR A 82 -20.51 0.28 3.46
CA THR A 82 -20.96 1.34 2.52
C THR A 82 -22.38 1.81 2.85
N LEU A 83 -22.66 3.08 2.56
CA LEU A 83 -24.02 3.60 2.58
C LEU A 83 -24.85 2.96 1.46
N SER A 84 -26.16 3.00 1.61
CA SER A 84 -27.05 2.59 0.51
C SER A 84 -26.82 3.49 -0.70
N GLY A 85 -26.44 2.90 -1.83
CA GLY A 85 -26.11 3.62 -3.06
C GLY A 85 -24.74 4.29 -3.12
N GLU A 86 -23.88 4.10 -2.09
CA GLU A 86 -22.48 4.54 -2.14
C GLU A 86 -21.69 3.69 -3.15
N PRO A 87 -21.06 4.30 -4.17
CA PRO A 87 -20.28 3.54 -5.13
C PRO A 87 -18.98 3.04 -4.48
N ILE A 88 -18.53 1.88 -4.89
CA ILE A 88 -17.23 1.32 -4.45
C ILE A 88 -16.13 1.96 -5.28
N ILE A 89 -15.22 2.70 -4.63
CA ILE A 89 -14.07 3.32 -5.28
C ILE A 89 -13.05 2.25 -5.66
N ARG A 90 -12.69 1.43 -4.69
CA ARG A 90 -11.77 0.29 -4.85
C ARG A 90 -11.95 -0.69 -3.71
N GLN A 91 -11.45 -1.87 -3.88
CA GLN A 91 -11.34 -2.82 -2.76
C GLN A 91 -10.40 -2.25 -1.70
N THR A 92 -10.81 -2.31 -0.44
CA THR A 92 -10.01 -1.83 0.68
C THR A 92 -8.77 -2.70 0.86
N THR A 93 -7.63 -2.06 1.06
CA THR A 93 -6.35 -2.70 1.32
C THR A 93 -5.71 -2.12 2.58
N THR A 94 -4.69 -2.78 3.10
CA THR A 94 -3.88 -2.27 4.21
C THR A 94 -2.73 -1.38 3.76
N ASN A 95 -2.61 -1.09 2.46
CA ASN A 95 -1.51 -0.28 1.93
C ASN A 95 -1.46 1.09 2.59
N GLY A 96 -0.29 1.45 3.12
CA GLY A 96 -0.07 2.67 3.90
C GLY A 96 -0.53 2.59 5.36
N ALA A 97 -1.05 1.44 5.82
CA ALA A 97 -1.49 1.25 7.19
C ALA A 97 -0.29 0.87 8.08
N ALA A 98 0.03 1.70 9.04
CA ALA A 98 1.15 1.46 9.94
C ALA A 98 0.84 1.87 11.39
N ALA A 99 1.63 1.33 12.31
CA ALA A 99 1.62 1.69 13.72
C ALA A 99 3.03 2.09 14.19
N GLY A 100 3.09 2.91 15.23
CA GLY A 100 4.36 3.34 15.82
C GLY A 100 4.17 3.82 17.25
N TRP A 101 5.26 3.95 18.00
CA TRP A 101 5.27 4.50 19.34
C TRP A 101 4.99 6.01 19.37
N SER A 102 5.14 6.67 18.23
CA SER A 102 4.79 8.08 18.02
C SER A 102 4.06 8.24 16.70
N TRP A 103 3.34 9.33 16.55
CA TRP A 103 2.68 9.69 15.30
C TRP A 103 3.68 9.78 14.12
N GLY A 104 4.83 10.42 14.34
CA GLY A 104 5.87 10.52 13.31
C GLY A 104 6.40 9.16 12.86
N MET A 105 6.60 8.21 13.79
CA MET A 105 7.02 6.85 13.44
C MET A 105 5.92 6.09 12.66
N ALA A 106 4.66 6.24 13.04
CA ALA A 106 3.55 5.62 12.32
C ALA A 106 3.45 6.18 10.88
N VAL A 107 3.56 7.50 10.72
CA VAL A 107 3.57 8.16 9.41
C VAL A 107 4.75 7.67 8.56
N TYR A 108 5.96 7.67 9.11
CA TYR A 108 7.15 7.20 8.42
C TYR A 108 6.98 5.78 7.88
N ARG A 109 6.55 4.85 8.74
CA ARG A 109 6.31 3.46 8.34
C ARG A 109 5.20 3.31 7.30
N GLY A 110 4.14 4.12 7.41
CA GLY A 110 3.05 4.11 6.43
C GLY A 110 3.50 4.61 5.05
N ILE A 111 4.36 5.61 5.01
CA ILE A 111 4.96 6.11 3.76
C ILE A 111 5.90 5.05 3.17
N CYS A 112 6.78 4.48 3.98
CA CYS A 112 7.68 3.40 3.52
C CYS A 112 6.88 2.22 2.94
N GLU A 113 5.82 1.79 3.62
CA GLU A 113 4.99 0.69 3.15
C GLU A 113 4.26 1.04 1.85
N ALA A 114 3.79 2.28 1.68
CA ALA A 114 3.18 2.72 0.42
C ALA A 114 4.18 2.70 -0.75
N ILE A 115 5.42 3.17 -0.53
CA ILE A 115 6.51 3.12 -1.52
C ILE A 115 6.88 1.67 -1.84
N GLU A 116 6.97 0.82 -0.82
CA GLU A 116 7.24 -0.61 -0.96
C GLU A 116 6.25 -1.30 -1.89
N ARG A 117 4.96 -1.05 -1.68
CA ARG A 117 3.88 -1.63 -2.51
C ARG A 117 3.90 -1.09 -3.94
N ASP A 118 4.16 0.19 -4.10
CA ASP A 118 4.29 0.81 -5.42
C ASP A 118 5.46 0.21 -6.19
N SER A 119 6.64 0.14 -5.57
CA SER A 119 7.85 -0.46 -6.15
C SER A 119 7.64 -1.91 -6.57
N LEU A 120 7.01 -2.71 -5.70
CA LEU A 120 6.68 -4.11 -6.01
C LEU A 120 5.75 -4.20 -7.22
N MET A 121 4.69 -3.38 -7.26
CA MET A 121 3.71 -3.41 -8.35
C MET A 121 4.27 -2.92 -9.68
N ILE A 122 5.14 -1.91 -9.67
CA ILE A 122 5.85 -1.44 -10.86
C ILE A 122 6.66 -2.59 -11.47
N HIS A 123 7.47 -3.28 -10.67
CA HIS A 123 8.30 -4.38 -11.15
C HIS A 123 7.46 -5.58 -11.60
N TRP A 124 6.44 -5.94 -10.83
CA TRP A 124 5.58 -7.08 -11.12
C TRP A 124 4.75 -6.89 -12.39
N LEU A 125 4.06 -5.76 -12.52
CA LEU A 125 3.15 -5.52 -13.65
C LEU A 125 3.89 -5.28 -14.97
N ASN A 126 5.09 -4.72 -14.91
CA ASN A 126 5.92 -4.48 -16.10
C ASN A 126 6.91 -5.62 -16.39
N ILE A 127 6.91 -6.69 -15.57
CA ILE A 127 7.81 -7.85 -15.73
C ILE A 127 9.27 -7.39 -15.82
N LEU A 128 9.66 -6.46 -14.93
CA LEU A 128 11.02 -5.94 -14.90
C LEU A 128 11.97 -6.96 -14.29
N SER A 129 13.22 -6.95 -14.75
CA SER A 129 14.31 -7.76 -14.20
C SER A 129 15.22 -6.87 -13.35
N PRO A 130 14.94 -6.69 -12.07
CA PRO A 130 15.76 -5.85 -11.21
C PRO A 130 17.13 -6.47 -10.95
N PRO A 131 18.16 -5.66 -10.66
CA PRO A 131 19.44 -6.16 -10.21
C PRO A 131 19.31 -6.88 -8.86
N TYR A 132 20.26 -7.73 -8.56
CA TYR A 132 20.34 -8.39 -7.26
C TYR A 132 21.49 -7.82 -6.43
N PHE A 133 21.30 -7.81 -5.12
CA PHE A 133 22.37 -7.49 -4.17
C PHE A 133 23.30 -8.67 -3.97
N ASP A 134 24.60 -8.39 -3.97
CA ASP A 134 25.58 -9.36 -3.51
C ASP A 134 25.44 -9.52 -1.97
N PRO A 135 25.09 -10.71 -1.46
CA PRO A 135 24.97 -10.93 -0.02
C PRO A 135 26.24 -10.63 0.76
N THR A 136 27.41 -10.67 0.11
CA THR A 136 28.69 -10.37 0.76
C THR A 136 28.89 -8.88 1.01
N SER A 137 28.13 -8.02 0.34
CA SER A 137 28.22 -6.56 0.50
C SER A 137 27.61 -6.04 1.81
N PHE A 138 26.76 -6.82 2.46
CA PHE A 138 26.15 -6.41 3.73
C PHE A 138 27.16 -6.39 4.87
N THR A 139 27.13 -5.31 5.64
CA THR A 139 28.09 -5.06 6.73
C THR A 139 27.55 -5.46 8.10
N LYS A 140 26.22 -5.34 8.32
CA LYS A 140 25.60 -5.64 9.62
C LYS A 140 25.78 -7.10 10.04
N PRO A 141 26.28 -7.34 11.28
CA PRO A 141 26.46 -8.70 11.78
C PRO A 141 25.17 -9.53 11.83
N SER A 142 24.03 -8.89 12.08
CA SER A 142 22.72 -9.56 12.12
C SER A 142 22.35 -10.18 10.78
N ILE A 143 22.62 -9.47 9.68
CA ILE A 143 22.35 -9.97 8.33
C ILE A 143 23.28 -11.15 8.02
N LYS A 144 24.56 -11.03 8.34
CA LYS A 144 25.54 -12.12 8.13
C LYS A 144 25.16 -13.39 8.89
N ILE A 145 24.71 -13.26 10.14
CA ILE A 145 24.24 -14.39 10.96
C ILE A 145 22.99 -15.02 10.29
N LEU A 146 22.06 -14.20 9.83
CA LEU A 146 20.84 -14.69 9.19
C LEU A 146 21.13 -15.43 7.89
N LEU A 147 22.00 -14.89 7.03
CA LEU A 147 22.43 -15.55 5.79
C LEU A 147 23.13 -16.88 6.06
N ALA A 148 24.00 -16.94 7.08
CA ALA A 148 24.67 -18.19 7.49
C ALA A 148 23.66 -19.23 8.02
N LEU A 149 22.60 -18.81 8.69
CA LEU A 149 21.53 -19.72 9.12
C LEU A 149 20.74 -20.25 7.92
N TYR A 150 20.42 -19.43 6.95
CA TYR A 150 19.75 -19.87 5.73
C TYR A 150 20.57 -20.90 4.96
N ASP A 151 21.88 -20.64 4.79
CA ASP A 151 22.79 -21.61 4.17
C ASP A 151 22.82 -22.96 4.92
N LYS A 152 22.94 -22.92 6.24
CA LYS A 152 22.90 -24.12 7.10
C LYS A 152 21.63 -24.96 6.88
N TYR A 153 20.49 -24.32 6.68
CA TYR A 153 19.20 -24.99 6.48
C TYR A 153 18.87 -25.24 5.01
N ARG A 154 19.83 -25.02 4.10
CA ARG A 154 19.65 -25.17 2.64
C ARG A 154 18.50 -24.33 2.10
N ILE A 155 18.41 -23.12 2.58
CA ILE A 155 17.47 -22.11 2.12
C ILE A 155 18.23 -21.14 1.24
N ASP A 156 17.86 -21.08 -0.03
CA ASP A 156 18.43 -20.13 -0.97
C ASP A 156 17.71 -18.78 -0.86
N VAL A 157 18.48 -17.71 -0.74
CA VAL A 157 17.96 -16.34 -0.61
C VAL A 157 18.56 -15.47 -1.71
N THR A 158 17.69 -14.88 -2.51
CA THR A 158 18.06 -13.87 -3.50
C THR A 158 17.43 -12.54 -3.09
N ILE A 159 18.23 -11.49 -2.97
CA ILE A 159 17.76 -10.14 -2.64
C ILE A 159 17.87 -9.28 -3.89
N LEU A 160 16.75 -8.71 -4.30
CA LEU A 160 16.62 -7.89 -5.50
C LEU A 160 16.45 -6.42 -5.10
N ASP A 161 17.08 -5.51 -5.85
CA ASP A 161 16.87 -4.08 -5.73
C ASP A 161 15.68 -3.67 -6.60
N ILE A 162 14.58 -3.33 -5.95
CA ILE A 162 13.36 -2.85 -6.61
C ILE A 162 13.13 -1.35 -6.35
N THR A 163 14.18 -0.61 -6.02
CA THR A 163 14.14 0.85 -5.88
C THR A 163 13.65 1.49 -7.18
N THR A 164 12.70 2.41 -7.06
CA THR A 164 12.15 3.15 -8.20
C THR A 164 12.75 4.56 -8.30
N ASP A 165 12.21 5.38 -9.19
CA ASP A 165 12.57 6.79 -9.39
C ASP A 165 12.36 7.69 -8.15
N ILE A 166 11.57 7.23 -7.17
CA ILE A 166 11.44 7.91 -5.86
C ILE A 166 12.80 7.91 -5.12
N GLY A 167 13.67 6.94 -5.41
CA GLY A 167 15.01 6.88 -4.84
C GLY A 167 15.07 6.46 -3.37
N ILE A 168 13.98 5.95 -2.80
CA ILE A 168 13.98 5.35 -1.47
C ILE A 168 14.33 3.88 -1.60
N PRO A 169 15.38 3.40 -0.91
CA PRO A 169 15.82 2.02 -0.99
C PRO A 169 14.68 1.02 -0.72
N THR A 170 14.47 0.12 -1.67
CA THR A 170 13.42 -0.91 -1.58
C THR A 170 13.98 -2.25 -2.05
N ALA A 171 13.90 -3.25 -1.18
CA ALA A 171 14.39 -4.60 -1.45
C ALA A 171 13.25 -5.61 -1.57
N LEU A 172 13.43 -6.60 -2.43
CA LEU A 172 12.59 -7.80 -2.52
C LEU A 172 13.45 -9.03 -2.23
N ALA A 173 13.18 -9.73 -1.15
CA ALA A 173 13.81 -11.00 -0.83
C ALA A 173 12.97 -12.16 -1.38
N LEU A 174 13.58 -12.99 -2.19
CA LEU A 174 13.06 -14.28 -2.65
C LEU A 174 13.73 -15.39 -1.87
N VAL A 175 12.94 -16.20 -1.20
CA VAL A 175 13.42 -17.30 -0.36
C VAL A 175 12.92 -18.62 -0.95
N ARG A 176 13.84 -19.53 -1.27
CA ARG A 176 13.53 -20.84 -1.86
C ARG A 176 14.05 -21.96 -0.97
N ASN A 177 13.17 -22.90 -0.66
CA ASN A 177 13.62 -24.15 -0.06
C ASN A 177 14.20 -25.07 -1.15
N ILE A 178 15.49 -25.36 -1.07
CA ILE A 178 16.20 -26.27 -1.99
C ILE A 178 16.44 -27.66 -1.39
N GLY A 179 15.85 -27.94 -0.23
CA GLY A 179 15.89 -29.25 0.41
C GLY A 179 15.03 -30.32 -0.32
N PRO A 180 15.16 -31.59 0.08
CA PRO A 180 14.31 -32.64 -0.47
C PRO A 180 12.85 -32.42 -0.08
N GLY A 181 11.94 -32.46 -1.06
CA GLY A 181 10.52 -32.26 -0.88
C GLY A 181 9.92 -31.31 -1.92
N GLN A 182 8.74 -30.76 -1.63
CA GLN A 182 8.09 -29.81 -2.53
C GLN A 182 8.82 -28.47 -2.47
N ALA A 183 9.27 -27.98 -3.63
CA ALA A 183 9.87 -26.65 -3.72
C ALA A 183 8.85 -25.58 -3.30
N THR A 184 9.24 -24.77 -2.30
CA THR A 184 8.40 -23.68 -1.81
C THR A 184 9.15 -22.37 -2.01
N VAL A 185 8.47 -21.39 -2.57
CA VAL A 185 9.00 -20.03 -2.75
C VAL A 185 8.18 -19.06 -1.93
N PHE A 186 8.87 -18.25 -1.16
CA PHE A 186 8.30 -17.11 -0.44
C PHE A 186 8.96 -15.83 -0.92
N PHE A 187 8.27 -14.73 -0.80
CA PHE A 187 8.87 -13.42 -1.00
C PHE A 187 8.44 -12.46 0.12
N SER A 188 9.28 -11.48 0.37
CA SER A 188 8.99 -10.36 1.26
C SER A 188 9.64 -9.11 0.70
N THR A 189 9.04 -7.96 0.97
CA THR A 189 9.56 -6.66 0.57
C THR A 189 9.84 -5.82 1.79
N ALA A 190 10.76 -4.88 1.66
CA ALA A 190 11.06 -3.89 2.69
C ALA A 190 11.52 -2.58 2.05
N THR A 191 11.12 -1.46 2.63
CA THR A 191 11.55 -0.11 2.26
C THR A 191 11.98 0.64 3.50
N ASP A 192 13.17 1.23 3.45
CA ASP A 192 13.69 2.10 4.50
C ASP A 192 14.65 3.13 3.88
N LEU A 193 14.97 4.20 4.62
CA LEU A 193 16.00 5.16 4.21
C LEU A 193 17.42 4.58 4.31
N ASP A 194 17.61 3.54 5.09
CA ASP A 194 18.85 2.79 5.22
C ASP A 194 18.63 1.35 4.70
N MET A 195 19.40 0.97 3.67
CA MET A 195 19.31 -0.33 3.02
C MET A 195 19.61 -1.52 3.95
N GLU A 196 20.34 -1.29 5.04
CA GLU A 196 20.69 -2.33 6.00
C GLU A 196 19.79 -2.31 7.26
N THR A 197 18.73 -1.51 7.32
CA THR A 197 17.82 -1.51 8.47
C THR A 197 16.86 -2.67 8.43
#